data_470513e3f1c50fbe1db48a67fb37191f
#
_entry.id   470513e3f1c50fbe1db48a67fb37191f
#
_cell.length_a   1.000
_cell.length_b   1.000
_cell.length_c   1.000
_cell.angle_alpha   90.00
_cell.angle_beta   90.00
_cell.angle_gamma   90.00
#
_symmetry.space_group_name_H-M   'P 1'
#
loop_
_entity.id
_entity.type
_entity.pdbx_description
1 polymer ?
#
loop_
_entity_poly.entity_id
_entity_poly.type
_entity_poly.pdbx_seq_one_letter_code
_entity_poly.pdbx_strand_id
1 'polypeptide(L)'
;MSESMPRAAPVYLLARDAAASESQIATLLRSWRDDQLAGLESLARTLNAEGLLRPGLTPEAARDLLWTINSTEVYELLVLERGWTPEGYRGYLADSMIAALLTPGEPGRP
;
A
#
# COMPACT_ATOMS: atom_id res chain seq x y z
N MET A 1 -9.12 -0.52 1.15
CA MET A 1 -7.85 0.12 1.50
C MET A 1 -7.72 1.51 0.88
N SER A 2 -7.77 1.62 -0.43
CA SER A 2 -7.65 2.93 -1.09
C SER A 2 -8.77 3.89 -0.72
N GLU A 3 -9.96 3.38 -0.41
CA GLU A 3 -11.11 4.23 -0.07
C GLU A 3 -10.95 4.94 1.27
N SER A 4 -10.22 4.35 2.22
CA SER A 4 -10.00 4.98 3.52
C SER A 4 -8.81 5.95 3.50
N MET A 5 -7.94 5.86 2.50
CA MET A 5 -6.74 6.68 2.43
C MET A 5 -7.03 8.19 2.44
N PRO A 6 -8.04 8.71 1.71
CA PRO A 6 -8.32 10.14 1.75
C PRO A 6 -8.70 10.67 3.13
N ARG A 7 -9.19 9.80 4.02
CA ARG A 7 -9.52 10.20 5.39
C ARG A 7 -8.33 10.03 6.32
N ALA A 8 -7.58 8.93 6.16
CA ALA A 8 -6.50 8.59 7.07
C ALA A 8 -5.20 9.32 6.78
N ALA A 9 -4.91 9.61 5.49
CA ALA A 9 -3.64 10.18 5.12
C ALA A 9 -3.31 11.52 5.78
N PRO A 10 -4.23 12.50 5.85
CA PRO A 10 -3.90 13.76 6.51
C PRO A 10 -3.55 13.58 7.98
N VAL A 11 -4.24 12.69 8.69
CA VAL A 11 -3.95 12.41 10.09
C VAL A 11 -2.60 11.72 10.24
N TYR A 12 -2.33 10.73 9.38
CA TYR A 12 -1.06 10.02 9.41
C TYR A 12 0.10 10.98 9.13
N LEU A 13 -0.02 11.81 8.10
CA LEU A 13 1.07 12.72 7.72
C LEU A 13 1.34 13.74 8.82
N LEU A 14 0.29 14.23 9.47
CA LEU A 14 0.44 15.13 10.60
C LEU A 14 1.13 14.43 11.78
N ALA A 15 0.71 13.20 12.07
CA ALA A 15 1.33 12.41 13.14
C ALA A 15 2.78 12.09 12.83
N ARG A 16 3.10 11.77 11.58
CA ARG A 16 4.48 11.53 11.15
C ARG A 16 5.36 12.73 11.42
N ASP A 17 4.86 13.93 11.07
CA ASP A 17 5.62 15.15 11.28
C ASP A 17 5.78 15.46 12.77
N ALA A 18 4.75 15.20 13.57
CA ALA A 18 4.79 15.42 15.00
C ALA A 18 5.67 14.39 15.73
N ALA A 19 5.83 13.19 15.18
CA ALA A 19 6.61 12.12 15.80
C ALA A 19 8.07 12.51 16.00
N ALA A 20 8.56 13.49 15.28
CA ALA A 20 9.93 13.99 15.46
C ALA A 20 10.15 14.55 16.87
N SER A 21 9.09 15.02 17.55
CA SER A 21 9.21 15.64 18.87
C SER A 21 8.38 14.96 19.97
N GLU A 22 7.66 13.90 19.63
CA GLU A 22 6.71 13.26 20.56
C GLU A 22 6.86 11.74 20.52
N SER A 23 7.44 11.17 21.60
CA SER A 23 7.67 9.72 21.64
C SER A 23 6.40 8.91 21.68
N GLN A 24 5.34 9.42 22.31
CA GLN A 24 4.04 8.74 22.34
C GLN A 24 3.42 8.64 20.94
N ILE A 25 3.52 9.73 20.18
CA ILE A 25 3.03 9.77 18.81
C ILE A 25 3.85 8.80 17.94
N ALA A 26 5.16 8.76 18.14
CA ALA A 26 6.01 7.83 17.40
C ALA A 26 5.64 6.38 17.69
N THR A 27 5.32 6.05 18.95
CA THR A 27 4.89 4.71 19.33
C THR A 27 3.56 4.34 18.69
N LEU A 28 2.58 5.24 18.72
CA LEU A 28 1.29 5.01 18.10
C LEU A 28 1.44 4.82 16.59
N LEU A 29 2.28 5.62 15.97
CA LEU A 29 2.51 5.54 14.53
C LEU A 29 3.14 4.19 14.15
N ARG A 30 4.10 3.72 14.93
CA ARG A 30 4.70 2.39 14.69
C ARG A 30 3.64 1.29 14.82
N SER A 31 2.82 1.35 15.86
CA SER A 31 1.76 0.36 16.07
C SER A 31 0.78 0.33 14.88
N TRP A 32 0.38 1.50 14.40
CA TRP A 32 -0.51 1.59 13.25
C TRP A 32 0.14 1.00 12.00
N ARG A 33 1.42 1.29 11.78
CA ARG A 33 2.14 0.76 10.63
C ARG A 33 2.31 -0.76 10.72
N ASP A 34 2.57 -1.29 11.92
CA ASP A 34 2.68 -2.74 12.12
C ASP A 34 1.35 -3.44 11.83
N ASP A 35 0.23 -2.85 12.22
CA ASP A 35 -1.09 -3.41 11.94
C ASP A 35 -1.37 -3.41 10.44
N GLN A 36 -1.02 -2.34 9.75
CA GLN A 36 -1.17 -2.26 8.30
C GLN A 36 -0.33 -3.35 7.61
N LEU A 37 0.90 -3.51 8.04
CA LEU A 37 1.81 -4.50 7.47
C LEU A 37 1.28 -5.92 7.68
N ALA A 38 0.74 -6.21 8.86
CA ALA A 38 0.16 -7.52 9.15
C ALA A 38 -1.03 -7.83 8.23
N GLY A 39 -1.86 -6.83 7.95
CA GLY A 39 -2.98 -6.98 7.03
C GLY A 39 -2.52 -7.29 5.61
N LEU A 40 -1.46 -6.62 5.16
CA LEU A 40 -0.90 -6.87 3.84
C LEU A 40 -0.22 -8.24 3.75
N GLU A 41 0.40 -8.68 4.83
CA GLU A 41 0.97 -10.03 4.87
C GLU A 41 -0.13 -11.08 4.73
N SER A 42 -1.25 -10.90 5.40
CA SER A 42 -2.38 -11.82 5.28
C SER A 42 -2.89 -11.89 3.84
N LEU A 43 -3.02 -10.75 3.19
CA LEU A 43 -3.42 -10.70 1.78
C LEU A 43 -2.41 -11.42 0.88
N ALA A 44 -1.12 -11.16 1.09
CA ALA A 44 -0.08 -11.79 0.29
C ALA A 44 -0.08 -13.31 0.43
N ARG A 45 -0.30 -13.80 1.65
CA ARG A 45 -0.38 -15.25 1.89
C ARG A 45 -1.60 -15.88 1.23
N THR A 46 -2.74 -15.17 1.23
CA THR A 46 -3.94 -15.63 0.54
C THR A 46 -3.70 -15.73 -0.97
N LEU A 47 -3.10 -14.69 -1.56
CA LEU A 47 -2.79 -14.70 -2.98
C LEU A 47 -1.83 -15.85 -3.33
N ASN A 48 -0.86 -16.09 -2.48
CA ASN A 48 0.09 -17.18 -2.69
C ASN A 48 -0.60 -18.55 -2.62
N ALA A 49 -1.48 -18.74 -1.64
CA ALA A 49 -2.19 -20.00 -1.46
C ALA A 49 -3.09 -20.32 -2.64
N GLU A 50 -3.62 -19.28 -3.30
CA GLU A 50 -4.48 -19.47 -4.47
C GLU A 50 -3.70 -19.48 -5.79
N GLY A 51 -2.38 -19.43 -5.73
CA GLY A 51 -1.53 -19.52 -6.90
C GLY A 51 -1.58 -18.29 -7.79
N LEU A 52 -1.95 -17.13 -7.24
CA LEU A 52 -2.12 -15.91 -8.02
C LEU A 52 -0.87 -15.04 -8.10
N LEU A 53 0.11 -15.27 -7.23
CA LEU A 53 1.36 -14.50 -7.30
C LEU A 53 2.18 -14.94 -8.50
N ARG A 54 2.84 -13.99 -9.14
CA ARG A 54 3.69 -14.31 -10.29
C ARG A 54 4.83 -15.25 -9.85
N PRO A 55 5.34 -16.08 -10.77
CA PRO A 55 6.41 -17.03 -10.43
C PRO A 55 7.62 -16.32 -9.84
N GLY A 56 8.17 -16.92 -8.78
CA GLY A 56 9.36 -16.38 -8.13
C GLY A 56 9.10 -15.31 -7.08
N LEU A 57 7.86 -14.83 -6.96
CA LEU A 57 7.53 -13.82 -5.96
C LEU A 57 7.06 -14.50 -4.67
N THR A 58 7.84 -14.33 -3.60
CA THR A 58 7.47 -14.88 -2.30
C THR A 58 6.37 -14.06 -1.65
N PRO A 59 5.61 -14.65 -0.70
CA PRO A 59 4.62 -13.86 0.05
C PRO A 59 5.25 -12.67 0.77
N GLU A 60 6.46 -12.82 1.29
CA GLU A 60 7.15 -11.74 1.99
C GLU A 60 7.46 -10.58 1.04
N ALA A 61 7.95 -10.89 -0.14
CA ALA A 61 8.23 -9.85 -1.13
C ALA A 61 6.93 -9.20 -1.63
N ALA A 62 5.87 -9.99 -1.80
CA ALA A 62 4.57 -9.47 -2.19
C ALA A 62 4.04 -8.51 -1.12
N ARG A 63 4.16 -8.87 0.16
CA ARG A 63 3.80 -7.98 1.26
C ARG A 63 4.54 -6.66 1.17
N ASP A 64 5.84 -6.71 0.92
CA ASP A 64 6.66 -5.50 0.88
C ASP A 64 6.29 -4.61 -0.30
N LEU A 65 5.98 -5.20 -1.45
CA LEU A 65 5.50 -4.44 -2.60
C LEU A 65 4.15 -3.78 -2.32
N LEU A 66 3.22 -4.53 -1.71
CA LEU A 66 1.93 -3.97 -1.30
C LEU A 66 2.12 -2.82 -0.31
N TRP A 67 3.02 -2.98 0.64
CA TRP A 67 3.34 -1.96 1.62
C TRP A 67 3.77 -0.66 0.94
N THR A 68 4.67 -0.77 -0.03
CA THR A 68 5.20 0.40 -0.74
C THR A 68 4.13 1.06 -1.60
N ILE A 69 3.39 0.26 -2.38
CA ILE A 69 2.38 0.78 -3.30
C ILE A 69 1.25 1.48 -2.54
N ASN A 70 0.86 0.93 -1.38
CA ASN A 70 -0.24 1.46 -0.59
C ASN A 70 0.19 2.47 0.48
N SER A 71 1.43 2.93 0.45
CA SER A 71 1.90 3.84 1.48
C SER A 71 1.20 5.19 1.40
N THR A 72 1.03 5.84 2.56
CA THR A 72 0.47 7.19 2.61
C THR A 72 1.40 8.19 1.96
N GLU A 73 2.69 7.89 1.88
CA GLU A 73 3.66 8.73 1.20
C GLU A 73 3.38 8.79 -0.30
N VAL A 74 2.95 7.69 -0.91
CA VAL A 74 2.55 7.70 -2.32
C VAL A 74 1.31 8.56 -2.52
N TYR A 75 0.34 8.45 -1.61
CA TYR A 75 -0.85 9.32 -1.65
C TYR A 75 -0.44 10.79 -1.55
N GLU A 76 0.47 11.12 -0.65
CA GLU A 76 0.98 12.49 -0.50
C GLU A 76 1.57 12.99 -1.81
N LEU A 77 2.41 12.19 -2.44
CA LEU A 77 3.08 12.61 -3.67
C LEU A 77 2.11 12.82 -4.83
N LEU A 78 1.17 11.91 -5.02
CA LEU A 78 0.29 11.97 -6.19
C LEU A 78 -0.90 12.89 -5.98
N VAL A 79 -1.58 12.77 -4.84
CA VAL A 79 -2.82 13.52 -4.62
C VAL A 79 -2.54 14.90 -4.05
N LEU A 80 -1.76 14.98 -2.98
CA LEU A 80 -1.55 16.24 -2.30
C LEU A 80 -0.57 17.16 -3.05
N GLU A 81 0.48 16.60 -3.62
CA GLU A 81 1.48 17.41 -4.31
C GLU A 81 1.21 17.57 -5.81
N ARG A 82 0.79 16.50 -6.47
CA ARG A 82 0.59 16.54 -7.92
C ARG A 82 -0.86 16.75 -8.34
N GLY A 83 -1.79 16.75 -7.38
CA GLY A 83 -3.18 17.08 -7.66
C GLY A 83 -3.99 16.00 -8.35
N TRP A 84 -3.55 14.74 -8.24
CA TRP A 84 -4.32 13.64 -8.82
C TRP A 84 -5.67 13.52 -8.13
N THR A 85 -6.70 13.13 -8.89
CA THR A 85 -8.02 12.85 -8.33
C THR A 85 -7.99 11.54 -7.54
N PRO A 86 -8.92 11.35 -6.59
CA PRO A 86 -9.04 10.07 -5.90
C PRO A 86 -9.23 8.88 -6.86
N GLU A 87 -10.00 9.07 -7.95
CA GLU A 87 -10.20 8.01 -8.94
C GLU A 87 -8.91 7.67 -9.66
N GLY A 88 -8.14 8.69 -10.04
CA GLY A 88 -6.84 8.48 -10.69
C GLY A 88 -5.87 7.75 -9.78
N TYR A 89 -5.86 8.12 -8.50
CA TYR A 89 -5.02 7.47 -7.50
C TYR A 89 -5.41 5.99 -7.32
N ARG A 90 -6.71 5.70 -7.20
CA ARG A 90 -7.17 4.31 -7.06
C ARG A 90 -6.82 3.47 -8.29
N GLY A 91 -6.97 4.05 -9.48
CA GLY A 91 -6.58 3.37 -10.72
C GLY A 91 -5.10 3.02 -10.73
N TYR A 92 -4.26 3.96 -10.33
CA TYR A 92 -2.82 3.72 -10.23
C TYR A 92 -2.51 2.60 -9.25
N LEU A 93 -3.17 2.59 -8.07
CA LEU A 93 -2.97 1.53 -7.08
C LEU A 93 -3.32 0.16 -7.66
N ALA A 94 -4.49 0.04 -8.27
CA ALA A 94 -4.95 -1.23 -8.82
C ALA A 94 -3.99 -1.73 -9.90
N ASP A 95 -3.64 -0.86 -10.84
CA ASP A 95 -2.76 -1.23 -11.94
C ASP A 95 -1.37 -1.61 -11.43
N SER A 96 -0.86 -0.87 -10.46
CA SER A 96 0.46 -1.14 -9.88
C SER A 96 0.50 -2.48 -9.15
N MET A 97 -0.55 -2.77 -8.38
CA MET A 97 -0.62 -4.03 -7.64
C MET A 97 -0.73 -5.22 -8.59
N ILE A 98 -1.57 -5.11 -9.61
CA ILE A 98 -1.71 -6.17 -10.61
C ILE A 98 -0.38 -6.40 -11.33
N ALA A 99 0.25 -5.34 -11.80
CA ALA A 99 1.51 -5.46 -12.53
C ALA A 99 2.64 -6.02 -11.69
N ALA A 100 2.69 -5.64 -10.41
CA ALA A 100 3.80 -6.03 -9.55
C ALA A 100 3.65 -7.44 -8.97
N LEU A 101 2.44 -7.88 -8.68
CA LEU A 101 2.23 -9.09 -7.88
C LEU A 101 1.66 -10.27 -8.65
N LEU A 102 0.77 -10.04 -9.61
CA LEU A 102 -0.01 -11.14 -10.15
C LEU A 102 0.63 -11.77 -11.37
N THR A 103 0.29 -13.04 -11.60
CA THR A 103 0.72 -13.75 -12.78
C THR A 103 0.28 -12.97 -14.02
N PRO A 104 1.18 -12.76 -15.00
CA PRO A 104 0.81 -12.06 -16.24
C PRO A 104 -0.37 -12.74 -16.91
N GLY A 105 -1.18 -11.96 -17.62
CA GLY A 105 -2.27 -12.50 -18.38
C GLY A 105 -1.81 -13.44 -19.47
N GLU A 106 -2.77 -14.17 -20.06
CA GLU A 106 -2.49 -15.07 -21.16
C GLU A 106 -1.78 -14.31 -22.28
N PRO A 107 -0.89 -14.98 -23.04
CA PRO A 107 -0.30 -14.35 -24.22
C PRO A 107 -1.39 -13.83 -25.14
N GLY A 108 -1.26 -12.59 -25.57
CA GLY A 108 -2.27 -11.93 -26.39
C GLY A 108 -3.38 -11.24 -25.62
N ARG A 109 -3.43 -11.40 -24.31
CA ARG A 109 -4.35 -10.66 -23.48
C ARG A 109 -3.75 -9.30 -23.12
N PRO A 110 -4.57 -8.27 -23.12
CA PRO A 110 -4.08 -6.96 -22.71
C PRO A 110 -3.61 -6.96 -21.27
#